data_dc9f092df656f8fedb66d4b2e6b80d07
#
_entry.id   dc9f092df656f8fedb66d4b2e6b80d07
#
_cell.length_a   1.000
_cell.length_b   1.000
_cell.length_c   1.000
_cell.angle_alpha   90.00
_cell.angle_beta   90.00
_cell.angle_gamma   90.00
#
_symmetry.space_group_name_H-M   'P 1'
#
loop_
_entity.id
_entity.type
_entity.pdbx_description
1 polymer ?
#
loop_
_entity_poly.entity_id
_entity_poly.type
_entity_poly.pdbx_seq_one_letter_code
_entity_poly.pdbx_strand_id
1 'polypeptide(L)'
;MHSDHLQAADGTPVAAYTWLPEGGRPRALVQIVHGAAEHALRYDRFARFLAAHGYGVAASDHRGHGATAAATGGYGVTGTGDADPWRAVVDDLTAVGDRLRADHPGLPFVLLGHSMGSMLARDYAQEHGDGLAGLMLTGILRSLPGVETETAVRRLAGEAEGRGRGGLSDFVPEIFASFNDPYEHRTGFEWLSRDTAEVDAYVADERCGFPFDVALSLGWVLGTRKINDPYNVARIPVDLPVHIAVGDRDPCNQGLTHVAELLEDFRYAGLREPTWRAYPGARHEILNETNRDEVQADLLGWLDKHV
;
A
#
# COMPACT_ATOMS: atom_id res chain seq x y z
N MET A 1 7.76 19.77 -2.08
CA MET A 1 7.13 18.88 -1.09
C MET A 1 6.85 19.69 0.17
N HIS A 2 5.67 19.54 0.71
CA HIS A 2 5.25 20.05 2.02
C HIS A 2 4.99 18.88 2.95
N SER A 3 5.34 18.99 4.23
CA SER A 3 5.05 17.99 5.26
C SER A 3 4.23 18.62 6.38
N ASP A 4 3.24 17.88 6.87
CA ASP A 4 2.34 18.29 7.94
C ASP A 4 1.93 17.06 8.79
N HIS A 5 1.21 17.28 9.88
CA HIS A 5 0.59 16.23 10.66
C HIS A 5 -0.92 16.40 10.65
N LEU A 6 -1.62 15.37 10.17
CA LEU A 6 -3.06 15.29 10.28
C LEU A 6 -3.43 14.62 11.61
N GLN A 7 -4.36 15.22 12.36
CA GLN A 7 -4.90 14.55 13.55
C GLN A 7 -5.94 13.51 13.15
N ALA A 8 -5.65 12.23 13.41
CA ALA A 8 -6.62 11.16 13.29
C ALA A 8 -7.80 11.33 14.25
N ALA A 9 -8.88 10.60 14.05
CA ALA A 9 -10.09 10.70 14.88
C ALA A 9 -9.84 10.40 16.37
N ASP A 10 -8.86 9.56 16.67
CA ASP A 10 -8.43 9.24 18.04
C ASP A 10 -7.34 10.19 18.59
N GLY A 11 -7.00 11.23 17.84
CA GLY A 11 -5.98 12.21 18.21
C GLY A 11 -4.54 11.82 17.85
N THR A 12 -4.31 10.68 17.20
CA THR A 12 -2.97 10.29 16.73
C THR A 12 -2.50 11.25 15.63
N PRO A 13 -1.32 11.88 15.75
CA PRO A 13 -0.76 12.68 14.68
C PRO A 13 -0.18 11.79 13.59
N VAL A 14 -0.77 11.82 12.40
CA VAL A 14 -0.36 11.09 11.21
C VAL A 14 0.48 12.00 10.33
N ALA A 15 1.73 11.64 10.08
CA ALA A 15 2.62 12.38 9.19
C ALA A 15 2.13 12.26 7.75
N ALA A 16 1.90 13.40 7.10
CA ALA A 16 1.41 13.50 5.73
C ALA A 16 2.32 14.42 4.89
N TYR A 17 2.45 14.06 3.63
CA TYR A 17 3.31 14.75 2.66
C TYR A 17 2.51 15.10 1.43
N THR A 18 2.76 16.29 0.87
CA THR A 18 2.09 16.78 -0.33
C THR A 18 3.09 17.29 -1.34
N TRP A 19 2.91 16.95 -2.60
CA TRP A 19 3.64 17.44 -3.76
C TRP A 19 2.65 18.09 -4.72
N LEU A 20 2.82 19.37 -4.97
CA LEU A 20 1.98 20.12 -5.90
C LEU A 20 2.78 20.50 -7.15
N PRO A 21 2.11 20.64 -8.31
CA PRO A 21 2.74 21.15 -9.51
C PRO A 21 3.24 22.58 -9.33
N GLU A 22 4.17 22.99 -10.16
CA GLU A 22 4.61 24.37 -10.23
C GLU A 22 3.41 25.28 -10.54
N GLY A 23 3.23 26.34 -9.73
CA GLY A 23 2.01 27.16 -9.77
C GLY A 23 0.87 26.69 -8.85
N GLY A 24 1.01 25.54 -8.18
CA GLY A 24 0.17 25.11 -7.06
C GLY A 24 -1.24 24.61 -7.40
N ARG A 25 -1.67 24.60 -8.69
CA ARG A 25 -3.01 24.15 -9.09
C ARG A 25 -2.94 22.84 -9.85
N PRO A 26 -3.28 21.71 -9.21
CA PRO A 26 -3.31 20.41 -9.88
C PRO A 26 -4.52 20.26 -10.84
N ARG A 27 -4.40 19.36 -11.80
CA ARG A 27 -5.51 18.95 -12.67
C ARG A 27 -6.28 17.75 -12.15
N ALA A 28 -5.64 16.94 -11.34
CA ALA A 28 -6.21 15.80 -10.63
C ALA A 28 -5.34 15.48 -9.41
N LEU A 29 -5.85 14.64 -8.52
CA LEU A 29 -5.24 14.28 -7.24
C LEU A 29 -4.90 12.79 -7.22
N VAL A 30 -3.73 12.45 -6.68
CA VAL A 30 -3.29 11.08 -6.45
C VAL A 30 -2.88 10.92 -4.99
N GLN A 31 -3.48 9.97 -4.28
CA GLN A 31 -2.99 9.57 -2.96
C GLN A 31 -2.22 8.26 -3.09
N ILE A 32 -0.99 8.23 -2.58
CA ILE A 32 -0.14 7.04 -2.56
C ILE A 32 -0.22 6.39 -1.18
N VAL A 33 -0.48 5.08 -1.17
CA VAL A 33 -0.60 4.23 0.01
C VAL A 33 0.56 3.25 0.00
N HIS A 34 1.54 3.44 0.88
CA HIS A 34 2.77 2.65 0.93
C HIS A 34 2.56 1.24 1.47
N GLY A 35 3.56 0.37 1.31
CA GLY A 35 3.54 -1.03 1.72
C GLY A 35 3.91 -1.28 3.19
N ALA A 36 4.11 -2.54 3.52
CA ALA A 36 4.50 -2.98 4.86
C ALA A 36 5.98 -2.67 5.14
N ALA A 37 6.29 -2.21 6.34
CA ALA A 37 7.64 -1.95 6.83
C ALA A 37 8.48 -1.06 5.88
N GLU A 38 7.85 -0.01 5.39
CA GLU A 38 8.43 1.07 4.60
C GLU A 38 7.79 2.42 4.98
N HIS A 39 7.91 3.47 4.17
CA HIS A 39 7.33 4.78 4.48
C HIS A 39 7.05 5.61 3.20
N ALA A 40 6.20 6.63 3.33
CA ALA A 40 5.73 7.48 2.25
C ALA A 40 6.83 8.16 1.43
N LEU A 41 7.93 8.57 2.06
CA LEU A 41 9.01 9.30 1.37
C LEU A 41 9.81 8.44 0.38
N ARG A 42 9.66 7.11 0.39
CA ARG A 42 10.22 6.24 -0.67
C ARG A 42 9.57 6.49 -2.04
N TYR A 43 8.41 7.12 -2.05
CA TYR A 43 7.67 7.52 -3.26
C TYR A 43 7.96 8.95 -3.70
N ASP A 44 8.88 9.71 -3.07
CA ASP A 44 9.20 11.11 -3.40
C ASP A 44 9.56 11.28 -4.89
N ARG A 45 10.36 10.38 -5.45
CA ARG A 45 10.72 10.41 -6.88
C ARG A 45 9.49 10.34 -7.79
N PHE A 46 8.61 9.39 -7.56
CA PHE A 46 7.38 9.22 -8.35
C PHE A 46 6.38 10.36 -8.09
N ALA A 47 6.23 10.80 -6.85
CA ALA A 47 5.35 11.91 -6.51
C ALA A 47 5.80 13.22 -7.18
N ARG A 48 7.11 13.50 -7.24
CA ARG A 48 7.66 14.64 -7.99
C ARG A 48 7.46 14.49 -9.49
N PHE A 49 7.62 13.29 -10.03
CA PHE A 49 7.33 13.00 -11.42
C PHE A 49 5.86 13.33 -11.76
N LEU A 50 4.91 12.87 -10.97
CA LEU A 50 3.49 13.19 -11.16
C LEU A 50 3.21 14.69 -10.99
N ALA A 51 3.81 15.35 -9.99
CA ALA A 51 3.65 16.78 -9.78
C ALA A 51 4.19 17.60 -10.98
N ALA A 52 5.30 17.20 -11.58
CA ALA A 52 5.83 17.82 -12.79
C ALA A 52 4.90 17.65 -14.02
N HIS A 53 3.99 16.65 -13.97
CA HIS A 53 2.96 16.42 -15.00
C HIS A 53 1.57 16.95 -14.61
N GLY A 54 1.51 17.83 -13.60
CA GLY A 54 0.28 18.56 -13.24
C GLY A 54 -0.62 17.86 -12.24
N TYR A 55 -0.19 16.79 -11.58
CA TYR A 55 -0.95 16.13 -10.53
C TYR A 55 -0.61 16.67 -9.14
N GLY A 56 -1.63 16.82 -8.29
CA GLY A 56 -1.40 16.97 -6.85
C GLY A 56 -1.26 15.58 -6.22
N VAL A 57 -0.18 15.36 -5.47
CA VAL A 57 0.08 14.05 -4.85
C VAL A 57 0.10 14.20 -3.34
N ALA A 58 -0.54 13.27 -2.63
CA ALA A 58 -0.39 13.11 -1.19
C ALA A 58 0.04 11.69 -0.84
N ALA A 59 0.76 11.55 0.26
CA ALA A 59 1.05 10.28 0.91
C ALA A 59 1.14 10.50 2.41
N SER A 60 0.85 9.48 3.21
CA SER A 60 1.03 9.52 4.66
C SER A 60 1.77 8.29 5.14
N ASP A 61 2.50 8.45 6.23
CA ASP A 61 3.08 7.30 6.94
C ASP A 61 1.99 6.62 7.77
N HIS A 62 1.78 5.33 7.59
CA HIS A 62 0.84 4.55 8.38
C HIS A 62 1.25 4.52 9.86
N ARG A 63 0.33 4.18 10.74
CA ARG A 63 0.62 3.94 12.16
C ARG A 63 1.73 2.90 12.29
N GLY A 64 2.72 3.17 13.13
CA GLY A 64 3.91 2.34 13.27
C GLY A 64 4.92 2.46 12.12
N HIS A 65 4.73 3.40 11.19
CA HIS A 65 5.62 3.58 10.04
C HIS A 65 6.14 5.01 9.95
N GLY A 66 7.30 5.17 9.31
CA GLY A 66 7.91 6.47 9.03
C GLY A 66 7.91 7.43 10.22
N ALA A 67 7.53 8.68 10.00
CA ALA A 67 7.47 9.69 11.05
C ALA A 67 6.27 9.51 12.00
N THR A 68 5.18 8.86 11.57
CA THR A 68 4.03 8.53 12.43
C THR A 68 4.41 7.56 13.55
N ALA A 69 5.43 6.71 13.35
CA ALA A 69 5.88 5.74 14.35
C ALA A 69 6.24 6.38 15.72
N ALA A 70 6.78 7.61 15.71
CA ALA A 70 7.11 8.31 16.94
C ALA A 70 5.89 8.58 17.84
N ALA A 71 4.71 8.75 17.24
CA ALA A 71 3.46 9.00 17.96
C ALA A 71 2.74 7.72 18.40
N THR A 72 3.10 6.57 17.85
CA THR A 72 2.40 5.31 18.08
C THR A 72 3.19 4.33 18.97
N GLY A 73 4.40 4.65 19.32
CA GLY A 73 5.25 3.82 20.22
C GLY A 73 6.48 3.19 19.57
N GLY A 74 6.77 3.57 18.32
CA GLY A 74 7.93 3.11 17.54
C GLY A 74 7.55 2.38 16.26
N TYR A 75 8.59 1.94 15.53
CA TYR A 75 8.38 1.21 14.29
C TYR A 75 7.64 -0.11 14.53
N GLY A 76 6.64 -0.36 13.68
CA GLY A 76 5.77 -1.52 13.75
C GLY A 76 4.71 -1.50 14.85
N VAL A 77 4.72 -0.48 15.73
CA VAL A 77 3.74 -0.35 16.83
C VAL A 77 2.62 0.61 16.43
N THR A 78 1.38 0.12 16.44
CA THR A 78 0.23 0.90 15.95
C THR A 78 -0.38 1.84 16.98
N GLY A 79 -0.13 1.61 18.27
CA GLY A 79 -0.68 2.43 19.36
C GLY A 79 -2.20 2.39 19.51
N THR A 80 -2.89 1.44 18.84
CA THR A 80 -4.36 1.38 18.79
C THR A 80 -5.00 0.73 20.02
N GLY A 81 -4.20 0.18 20.95
CA GLY A 81 -4.73 -0.54 22.11
C GLY A 81 -5.61 -1.73 21.69
N ASP A 82 -6.88 -1.71 22.12
CA ASP A 82 -7.87 -2.76 21.79
C ASP A 82 -8.60 -2.50 20.45
N ALA A 83 -8.45 -1.32 19.84
CA ALA A 83 -9.08 -1.02 18.57
C ALA A 83 -8.48 -1.85 17.42
N ASP A 84 -9.21 -1.94 16.32
CA ASP A 84 -8.74 -2.60 15.09
C ASP A 84 -7.68 -1.72 14.38
N PRO A 85 -6.41 -2.14 14.35
CA PRO A 85 -5.35 -1.35 13.75
C PRO A 85 -5.47 -1.24 12.22
N TRP A 86 -5.99 -2.28 11.55
CA TRP A 86 -6.25 -2.24 10.11
C TRP A 86 -7.29 -1.17 9.76
N ARG A 87 -8.39 -1.18 10.51
CA ARG A 87 -9.44 -0.15 10.35
C ARG A 87 -8.91 1.25 10.63
N ALA A 88 -8.12 1.43 11.69
CA ALA A 88 -7.53 2.72 12.03
C ALA A 88 -6.65 3.26 10.89
N VAL A 89 -5.86 2.40 10.21
CA VAL A 89 -5.06 2.83 9.05
C VAL A 89 -5.95 3.22 7.87
N VAL A 90 -7.04 2.50 7.59
CA VAL A 90 -7.99 2.87 6.51
C VAL A 90 -8.69 4.20 6.82
N ASP A 91 -9.05 4.44 8.08
CA ASP A 91 -9.64 5.71 8.52
C ASP A 91 -8.64 6.89 8.39
N ASP A 92 -7.36 6.67 8.73
CA ASP A 92 -6.29 7.65 8.53
C ASP A 92 -6.11 7.98 7.04
N LEU A 93 -6.11 6.97 6.17
CA LEU A 93 -6.05 7.18 4.70
C LEU A 93 -7.23 7.99 4.20
N THR A 94 -8.43 7.73 4.72
CA THR A 94 -9.64 8.48 4.39
C THR A 94 -9.49 9.95 4.79
N ALA A 95 -9.03 10.21 6.00
CA ALA A 95 -8.82 11.58 6.48
C ALA A 95 -7.78 12.36 5.65
N VAL A 96 -6.69 11.70 5.22
CA VAL A 96 -5.68 12.31 4.32
C VAL A 96 -6.28 12.64 2.95
N GLY A 97 -7.04 11.71 2.36
CA GLY A 97 -7.72 11.93 1.08
C GLY A 97 -8.78 13.03 1.16
N ASP A 98 -9.54 13.10 2.25
CA ASP A 98 -10.55 14.13 2.50
C ASP A 98 -9.91 15.51 2.61
N ARG A 99 -8.77 15.61 3.32
CA ARG A 99 -8.02 16.86 3.42
C ARG A 99 -7.52 17.31 2.06
N LEU A 100 -6.90 16.41 1.28
CA LEU A 100 -6.40 16.75 -0.05
C LEU A 100 -7.53 17.22 -0.98
N ARG A 101 -8.69 16.56 -0.94
CA ARG A 101 -9.89 16.95 -1.72
C ARG A 101 -10.50 18.27 -1.25
N ALA A 102 -10.47 18.54 0.05
CA ALA A 102 -10.96 19.81 0.60
C ALA A 102 -10.07 20.99 0.19
N ASP A 103 -8.75 20.79 0.14
CA ASP A 103 -7.80 21.82 -0.32
C ASP A 103 -7.89 22.05 -1.85
N HIS A 104 -8.40 21.06 -2.63
CA HIS A 104 -8.52 21.11 -4.09
C HIS A 104 -9.90 20.59 -4.56
N PRO A 105 -11.00 21.30 -4.28
CA PRO A 105 -12.35 20.78 -4.51
C PRO A 105 -12.68 20.56 -5.98
N GLY A 106 -13.45 19.51 -6.26
CA GLY A 106 -13.98 19.20 -7.58
C GLY A 106 -13.00 18.53 -8.54
N LEU A 107 -11.79 18.20 -8.11
CA LEU A 107 -10.82 17.50 -8.95
C LEU A 107 -11.01 15.99 -8.87
N PRO A 108 -10.72 15.25 -9.97
CA PRO A 108 -10.65 13.80 -9.95
C PRO A 108 -9.65 13.33 -8.90
N PHE A 109 -9.98 12.25 -8.18
CA PHE A 109 -9.14 11.69 -7.13
C PHE A 109 -8.87 10.21 -7.39
N VAL A 110 -7.59 9.84 -7.48
CA VAL A 110 -7.10 8.48 -7.72
C VAL A 110 -6.36 7.98 -6.50
N LEU A 111 -6.58 6.73 -6.12
CA LEU A 111 -5.83 6.05 -5.08
C LEU A 111 -4.84 5.07 -5.71
N LEU A 112 -3.57 5.15 -5.31
CA LEU A 112 -2.52 4.22 -5.71
C LEU A 112 -2.00 3.49 -4.48
N GLY A 113 -2.16 2.17 -4.43
CA GLY A 113 -1.67 1.34 -3.34
C GLY A 113 -0.57 0.38 -3.78
N HIS A 114 0.46 0.23 -2.95
CA HIS A 114 1.56 -0.71 -3.17
C HIS A 114 1.60 -1.76 -2.06
N SER A 115 1.76 -3.04 -2.41
CA SER A 115 1.95 -4.14 -1.46
C SER A 115 0.81 -4.20 -0.41
N MET A 116 1.09 -4.17 0.89
CA MET A 116 0.07 -4.01 1.93
C MET A 116 -0.82 -2.79 1.64
N GLY A 117 -0.26 -1.69 1.13
CA GLY A 117 -1.01 -0.53 0.70
C GLY A 117 -1.99 -0.81 -0.45
N SER A 118 -1.71 -1.80 -1.32
CA SER A 118 -2.66 -2.23 -2.34
C SER A 118 -3.89 -2.93 -1.74
N MET A 119 -3.70 -3.63 -0.61
CA MET A 119 -4.79 -4.25 0.14
C MET A 119 -5.61 -3.20 0.89
N LEU A 120 -4.95 -2.22 1.54
CA LEU A 120 -5.60 -1.08 2.18
C LEU A 120 -6.39 -0.23 1.17
N ALA A 121 -5.84 -0.01 -0.03
CA ALA A 121 -6.51 0.72 -1.10
C ALA A 121 -7.75 -0.03 -1.64
N ARG A 122 -7.73 -1.36 -1.64
CA ARG A 122 -8.90 -2.18 -1.96
C ARG A 122 -9.97 -2.06 -0.88
N ASP A 123 -9.58 -2.09 0.40
CA ASP A 123 -10.52 -1.87 1.51
C ASP A 123 -11.15 -0.48 1.42
N TYR A 124 -10.34 0.55 1.19
CA TYR A 124 -10.83 1.90 0.93
C TYR A 124 -11.84 1.95 -0.22
N ALA A 125 -11.52 1.32 -1.38
CA ALA A 125 -12.39 1.33 -2.55
C ALA A 125 -13.72 0.59 -2.31
N GLN A 126 -13.74 -0.42 -1.43
CA GLN A 126 -14.97 -1.12 -1.03
C GLN A 126 -15.89 -0.25 -0.17
N GLU A 127 -15.37 0.74 0.53
CA GLU A 127 -16.13 1.61 1.43
C GLU A 127 -16.39 3.01 0.85
N HIS A 128 -15.45 3.53 0.07
CA HIS A 128 -15.41 4.91 -0.41
C HIS A 128 -15.21 5.02 -1.93
N GLY A 129 -15.41 3.94 -2.67
CA GLY A 129 -15.13 3.86 -4.11
C GLY A 129 -15.88 4.87 -4.96
N ASP A 130 -17.08 5.29 -4.57
CA ASP A 130 -17.87 6.33 -5.27
C ASP A 130 -17.14 7.68 -5.33
N GLY A 131 -16.19 7.93 -4.42
CA GLY A 131 -15.36 9.13 -4.39
C GLY A 131 -14.10 9.06 -5.23
N LEU A 132 -13.83 7.90 -5.87
CA LEU A 132 -12.62 7.66 -6.66
C LEU A 132 -12.88 7.86 -8.15
N ALA A 133 -11.96 8.53 -8.85
CA ALA A 133 -11.88 8.55 -10.30
C ALA A 133 -11.07 7.35 -10.86
N GLY A 134 -10.30 6.67 -10.02
CA GLY A 134 -9.53 5.49 -10.40
C GLY A 134 -8.83 4.83 -9.21
N LEU A 135 -8.50 3.56 -9.38
CA LEU A 135 -7.74 2.75 -8.43
C LEU A 135 -6.55 2.10 -9.13
N MET A 136 -5.34 2.37 -8.64
CA MET A 136 -4.10 1.75 -9.14
C MET A 136 -3.50 0.87 -8.06
N LEU A 137 -3.12 -0.35 -8.42
CA LEU A 137 -2.58 -1.35 -7.51
C LEU A 137 -1.24 -1.87 -8.02
N THR A 138 -0.20 -1.77 -7.20
CA THR A 138 1.15 -2.28 -7.52
C THR A 138 1.62 -3.26 -6.46
N GLY A 139 2.53 -4.17 -6.80
CA GLY A 139 3.04 -5.17 -5.85
C GLY A 139 1.93 -5.94 -5.16
N ILE A 140 0.90 -6.35 -5.89
CA ILE A 140 -0.35 -6.85 -5.32
C ILE A 140 -0.17 -8.16 -4.59
N LEU A 141 -0.90 -8.27 -3.47
CA LEU A 141 -1.17 -9.53 -2.79
C LEU A 141 -2.68 -9.74 -2.73
N ARG A 142 -3.17 -10.90 -3.19
CA ARG A 142 -4.55 -11.32 -2.92
C ARG A 142 -4.64 -12.01 -1.56
N SER A 143 -3.63 -12.80 -1.22
CA SER A 143 -3.44 -13.42 0.10
C SER A 143 -1.99 -13.28 0.52
N LEU A 144 -1.70 -13.57 1.79
CA LEU A 144 -0.32 -13.67 2.27
C LEU A 144 0.25 -15.03 1.82
N PRO A 145 1.28 -15.06 0.94
CA PRO A 145 1.83 -16.31 0.44
C PRO A 145 2.30 -17.23 1.57
N GLY A 146 1.93 -18.52 1.48
CA GLY A 146 2.29 -19.53 2.49
C GLY A 146 1.57 -19.41 3.83
N VAL A 147 0.65 -18.45 3.99
CA VAL A 147 -0.07 -18.21 5.24
C VAL A 147 -1.50 -18.75 5.14
N GLU A 148 -1.78 -19.80 5.95
CA GLU A 148 -3.14 -20.27 6.16
C GLU A 148 -3.79 -19.41 7.26
N THR A 149 -4.91 -18.75 6.94
CA THR A 149 -5.53 -17.69 7.76
C THR A 149 -5.85 -18.14 9.18
N GLU A 150 -6.51 -19.28 9.36
CA GLU A 150 -6.94 -19.73 10.70
C GLU A 150 -5.75 -20.12 11.58
N THR A 151 -4.68 -20.65 10.98
CA THR A 151 -3.42 -20.95 11.68
C THR A 151 -2.71 -19.66 12.11
N ALA A 152 -2.65 -18.68 11.23
CA ALA A 152 -2.06 -17.37 11.55
C ALA A 152 -2.85 -16.66 12.65
N VAL A 153 -4.18 -16.67 12.59
CA VAL A 153 -5.04 -16.09 13.62
C VAL A 153 -4.80 -16.76 14.99
N ARG A 154 -4.77 -18.10 15.05
CA ARG A 154 -4.50 -18.82 16.31
C ARG A 154 -3.09 -18.50 16.85
N ARG A 155 -2.08 -18.48 15.99
CA ARG A 155 -0.71 -18.10 16.38
C ARG A 155 -0.66 -16.71 16.99
N LEU A 156 -1.16 -15.71 16.27
CA LEU A 156 -1.12 -14.31 16.69
C LEU A 156 -1.99 -14.05 17.93
N ALA A 157 -3.12 -14.75 18.08
CA ALA A 157 -3.91 -14.70 19.32
C ALA A 157 -3.12 -15.23 20.52
N GLY A 158 -2.40 -16.35 20.36
CA GLY A 158 -1.52 -16.89 21.42
C GLY A 158 -0.35 -15.95 21.73
N GLU A 159 0.22 -15.28 20.73
CA GLU A 159 1.25 -14.25 20.96
C GLU A 159 0.68 -13.05 21.74
N ALA A 160 -0.56 -12.63 21.44
CA ALA A 160 -1.24 -11.55 22.17
C ALA A 160 -1.46 -11.88 23.65
N GLU A 161 -1.79 -13.14 23.99
CA GLU A 161 -1.91 -13.61 25.37
C GLU A 161 -0.56 -13.56 26.12
N GLY A 162 0.55 -13.87 25.44
CA GLY A 162 1.88 -13.95 26.05
C GLY A 162 2.61 -12.62 26.18
N ARG A 163 2.59 -11.79 25.12
CA ARG A 163 3.37 -10.54 25.04
C ARG A 163 2.52 -9.27 24.90
N GLY A 164 1.20 -9.40 24.88
CA GLY A 164 0.28 -8.30 24.63
C GLY A 164 0.15 -7.94 23.15
N ARG A 165 -0.92 -7.23 22.79
CA ARG A 165 -1.21 -6.81 21.41
C ARG A 165 -0.15 -5.87 20.81
N GLY A 166 0.47 -5.03 21.65
CA GLY A 166 1.55 -4.10 21.25
C GLY A 166 2.95 -4.73 21.26
N GLY A 167 3.09 -6.01 21.62
CA GLY A 167 4.37 -6.72 21.52
C GLY A 167 4.73 -7.04 20.08
N LEU A 168 6.02 -6.89 19.71
CA LEU A 168 6.48 -7.17 18.35
C LEU A 168 6.41 -8.68 18.06
N SER A 169 6.00 -9.04 16.84
CA SER A 169 5.87 -10.41 16.33
C SER A 169 6.88 -10.67 15.21
N ASP A 170 7.39 -11.89 15.15
CA ASP A 170 8.25 -12.34 14.06
C ASP A 170 7.46 -12.72 12.79
N PHE A 171 6.13 -12.57 12.81
CA PHE A 171 5.24 -12.97 11.73
C PHE A 171 5.60 -12.30 10.39
N VAL A 172 5.76 -10.97 10.37
CA VAL A 172 6.11 -10.23 9.15
C VAL A 172 7.53 -10.51 8.68
N PRO A 173 8.57 -10.50 9.54
CA PRO A 173 9.91 -10.91 9.15
C PRO A 173 9.98 -12.31 8.52
N GLU A 174 9.25 -13.29 9.06
CA GLU A 174 9.20 -14.65 8.50
C GLU A 174 8.59 -14.68 7.09
N ILE A 175 7.51 -13.91 6.85
CA ILE A 175 6.93 -13.78 5.51
C ILE A 175 7.93 -13.14 4.55
N PHE A 176 8.59 -12.05 4.94
CA PHE A 176 9.57 -11.36 4.09
C PHE A 176 10.76 -12.25 3.75
N ALA A 177 11.24 -13.04 4.73
CA ALA A 177 12.32 -14.00 4.49
C ALA A 177 11.95 -15.00 3.39
N SER A 178 10.70 -15.50 3.38
CA SER A 178 10.22 -16.44 2.35
C SER A 178 10.14 -15.83 0.95
N PHE A 179 9.92 -14.52 0.84
CA PHE A 179 9.91 -13.84 -0.46
C PHE A 179 11.28 -13.80 -1.12
N ASN A 180 12.37 -13.89 -0.33
CA ASN A 180 13.72 -13.88 -0.88
C ASN A 180 14.24 -15.25 -1.36
N ASP A 181 13.51 -16.33 -1.07
CA ASP A 181 13.94 -17.70 -1.43
C ASP A 181 14.35 -17.89 -2.91
N PRO A 182 13.66 -17.27 -3.91
CA PRO A 182 14.04 -17.41 -5.31
C PRO A 182 15.26 -16.60 -5.74
N TYR A 183 15.84 -15.75 -4.86
CA TYR A 183 16.84 -14.76 -5.21
C TYR A 183 18.17 -14.99 -4.51
N GLU A 184 19.17 -14.17 -4.88
CA GLU A 184 20.45 -14.10 -4.18
C GLU A 184 20.22 -13.66 -2.72
N HIS A 185 21.02 -14.22 -1.80
CA HIS A 185 20.91 -13.91 -0.36
C HIS A 185 22.01 -12.95 0.09
N ARG A 186 22.15 -11.80 -0.58
CA ARG A 186 23.13 -10.78 -0.22
C ARG A 186 22.65 -9.97 0.99
N THR A 187 21.38 -9.55 0.98
CA THR A 187 20.77 -8.73 2.03
C THR A 187 19.53 -9.37 2.65
N GLY A 188 18.88 -10.30 1.93
CA GLY A 188 17.59 -10.87 2.28
C GLY A 188 16.39 -10.06 1.75
N PHE A 189 16.65 -8.98 1.00
CA PHE A 189 15.63 -8.09 0.42
C PHE A 189 15.74 -7.96 -1.10
N GLU A 190 16.45 -8.87 -1.77
CA GLU A 190 16.58 -8.87 -3.22
C GLU A 190 15.25 -9.02 -3.93
N TRP A 191 14.26 -9.61 -3.28
CA TRP A 191 12.90 -9.71 -3.82
C TRP A 191 12.22 -8.36 -4.11
N LEU A 192 12.71 -7.25 -3.53
CA LEU A 192 12.16 -5.93 -3.74
C LEU A 192 12.43 -5.39 -5.15
N SER A 193 13.68 -5.47 -5.62
CA SER A 193 14.09 -4.90 -6.89
C SER A 193 15.35 -5.57 -7.45
N ARG A 194 15.53 -5.50 -8.78
CA ARG A 194 16.79 -5.81 -9.47
C ARG A 194 17.83 -4.71 -9.32
N ASP A 195 17.40 -3.49 -9.01
CA ASP A 195 18.31 -2.37 -8.75
C ASP A 195 18.91 -2.52 -7.35
N THR A 196 20.16 -2.95 -7.32
CA THR A 196 20.88 -3.20 -6.05
C THR A 196 21.05 -1.94 -5.20
N ALA A 197 21.08 -0.76 -5.81
CA ALA A 197 21.18 0.50 -5.08
C ALA A 197 19.87 0.82 -4.33
N GLU A 198 18.72 0.49 -4.91
CA GLU A 198 17.42 0.65 -4.24
C GLU A 198 17.26 -0.36 -3.09
N VAL A 199 17.73 -1.61 -3.28
CA VAL A 199 17.76 -2.61 -2.19
C VAL A 199 18.69 -2.16 -1.06
N ASP A 200 19.88 -1.66 -1.38
CA ASP A 200 20.84 -1.17 -0.38
C ASP A 200 20.28 0.05 0.38
N ALA A 201 19.59 0.95 -0.32
CA ALA A 201 18.92 2.09 0.31
C ALA A 201 17.81 1.65 1.27
N TYR A 202 17.02 0.61 0.92
CA TYR A 202 16.01 0.03 1.81
C TYR A 202 16.64 -0.55 3.08
N VAL A 203 17.70 -1.34 2.93
CA VAL A 203 18.39 -1.99 4.06
C VAL A 203 19.09 -0.97 4.98
N ALA A 204 19.58 0.13 4.42
CA ALA A 204 20.26 1.18 5.18
C ALA A 204 19.29 2.13 5.91
N ASP A 205 18.01 2.12 5.57
CA ASP A 205 17.01 2.99 6.19
C ASP A 205 16.36 2.28 7.40
N GLU A 206 16.59 2.79 8.59
CA GLU A 206 16.00 2.28 9.84
C GLU A 206 14.47 2.29 9.87
N ARG A 207 13.85 3.08 8.97
CA ARG A 207 12.40 3.16 8.78
C ARG A 207 11.86 2.05 7.87
N CYS A 208 12.70 1.08 7.50
CA CYS A 208 12.36 -0.03 6.62
C CYS A 208 12.69 -1.37 7.27
N GLY A 209 11.98 -2.44 6.89
CA GLY A 209 12.32 -3.82 7.25
C GLY A 209 12.06 -4.22 8.71
N PHE A 210 11.27 -3.45 9.46
CA PHE A 210 10.98 -3.68 10.88
C PHE A 210 9.82 -4.68 11.08
N PRO A 211 9.78 -5.40 12.23
CA PRO A 211 8.66 -6.26 12.61
C PRO A 211 7.43 -5.44 13.00
N PHE A 212 6.23 -6.04 12.87
CA PHE A 212 4.98 -5.44 13.33
C PHE A 212 4.62 -5.92 14.73
N ASP A 213 3.82 -5.11 15.44
CA ASP A 213 3.16 -5.58 16.65
C ASP A 213 2.14 -6.68 16.30
N VAL A 214 1.76 -7.46 17.33
CA VAL A 214 0.78 -8.54 17.17
C VAL A 214 -0.55 -8.00 16.65
N ALA A 215 -0.95 -6.79 17.07
CA ALA A 215 -2.21 -6.20 16.67
C ALA A 215 -2.25 -5.93 15.15
N LEU A 216 -1.23 -5.27 14.59
CA LEU A 216 -1.18 -4.99 13.15
C LEU A 216 -1.01 -6.27 12.33
N SER A 217 -0.17 -7.22 12.81
CA SER A 217 -0.01 -8.52 12.16
C SER A 217 -1.34 -9.26 12.05
N LEU A 218 -2.12 -9.29 13.14
CA LEU A 218 -3.46 -9.89 13.16
C LEU A 218 -4.44 -9.09 12.29
N GLY A 219 -4.40 -7.77 12.38
CA GLY A 219 -5.21 -6.87 11.55
C GLY A 219 -4.97 -7.09 10.06
N TRP A 220 -3.71 -7.29 9.65
CA TRP A 220 -3.37 -7.59 8.25
C TRP A 220 -3.97 -8.93 7.79
N VAL A 221 -3.85 -9.99 8.59
CA VAL A 221 -4.45 -11.31 8.28
C VAL A 221 -5.98 -11.21 8.15
N LEU A 222 -6.64 -10.55 9.11
CA LEU A 222 -8.09 -10.38 9.11
C LEU A 222 -8.57 -9.41 8.02
N GLY A 223 -7.83 -8.33 7.77
CA GLY A 223 -8.06 -7.40 6.67
C GLY A 223 -7.98 -8.09 5.32
N THR A 224 -6.98 -8.96 5.11
CA THR A 224 -6.86 -9.79 3.90
C THR A 224 -8.11 -10.65 3.68
N ARG A 225 -8.63 -11.28 4.72
CA ARG A 225 -9.88 -12.05 4.63
C ARG A 225 -11.08 -11.17 4.28
N LYS A 226 -11.20 -10.00 4.93
CA LYS A 226 -12.29 -9.03 4.70
C LYS A 226 -12.34 -8.55 3.26
N ILE A 227 -11.20 -8.11 2.72
CA ILE A 227 -11.16 -7.51 1.37
C ILE A 227 -11.36 -8.51 0.24
N ASN A 228 -11.21 -9.81 0.51
CA ASN A 228 -11.46 -10.87 -0.45
C ASN A 228 -12.85 -11.50 -0.32
N ASP A 229 -13.65 -11.08 0.67
CA ASP A 229 -15.03 -11.51 0.77
C ASP A 229 -15.82 -11.01 -0.45
N PRO A 230 -16.50 -11.89 -1.21
CA PRO A 230 -17.21 -11.49 -2.42
C PRO A 230 -18.26 -10.39 -2.20
N TYR A 231 -18.90 -10.36 -1.02
CA TYR A 231 -19.83 -9.30 -0.66
C TYR A 231 -19.14 -7.93 -0.57
N ASN A 232 -17.93 -7.88 0.01
CA ASN A 232 -17.17 -6.65 0.12
C ASN A 232 -16.58 -6.24 -1.24
N VAL A 233 -16.07 -7.17 -2.05
CA VAL A 233 -15.59 -6.88 -3.41
C VAL A 233 -16.71 -6.28 -4.27
N ALA A 234 -17.95 -6.78 -4.15
CA ALA A 234 -19.11 -6.29 -4.88
C ALA A 234 -19.56 -4.85 -4.47
N ARG A 235 -18.98 -4.27 -3.42
CA ARG A 235 -19.21 -2.87 -3.03
C ARG A 235 -18.36 -1.87 -3.83
N ILE A 236 -17.32 -2.34 -4.52
CA ILE A 236 -16.54 -1.49 -5.42
C ILE A 236 -17.45 -1.05 -6.58
N PRO A 237 -17.54 0.25 -6.90
CA PRO A 237 -18.36 0.71 -8.02
C PRO A 237 -18.00 0.02 -9.33
N VAL A 238 -18.99 -0.51 -10.04
CA VAL A 238 -18.75 -1.32 -11.24
C VAL A 238 -18.09 -0.55 -12.38
N ASP A 239 -18.23 0.77 -12.37
CA ASP A 239 -17.64 1.68 -13.37
C ASP A 239 -16.30 2.29 -12.90
N LEU A 240 -15.81 1.95 -11.71
CA LEU A 240 -14.51 2.44 -11.22
C LEU A 240 -13.37 1.89 -12.09
N PRO A 241 -12.59 2.75 -12.78
CA PRO A 241 -11.41 2.30 -13.50
C PRO A 241 -10.39 1.70 -12.53
N VAL A 242 -9.95 0.46 -12.79
CA VAL A 242 -8.93 -0.23 -12.00
C VAL A 242 -7.75 -0.60 -12.86
N HIS A 243 -6.52 -0.35 -12.37
CA HIS A 243 -5.28 -0.77 -13.02
C HIS A 243 -4.39 -1.55 -12.06
N ILE A 244 -3.92 -2.70 -12.50
CA ILE A 244 -2.96 -3.54 -11.77
C ILE A 244 -1.62 -3.51 -12.53
N ALA A 245 -0.54 -3.07 -11.87
CA ALA A 245 0.80 -3.05 -12.43
C ALA A 245 1.77 -3.84 -11.54
N VAL A 246 2.44 -4.85 -12.07
CA VAL A 246 3.25 -5.79 -11.28
C VAL A 246 4.53 -6.20 -12.00
N GLY A 247 5.53 -6.64 -11.25
CA GLY A 247 6.65 -7.40 -11.81
C GLY A 247 6.26 -8.87 -12.05
N ASP A 248 6.69 -9.46 -13.16
CA ASP A 248 6.43 -10.88 -13.43
C ASP A 248 7.32 -11.82 -12.59
N ARG A 249 8.31 -11.24 -11.89
CA ARG A 249 9.20 -11.92 -10.94
C ARG A 249 8.91 -11.54 -9.49
N ASP A 250 7.84 -10.84 -9.22
CA ASP A 250 7.42 -10.53 -7.85
C ASP A 250 6.93 -11.80 -7.13
N PRO A 251 7.59 -12.24 -6.04
CA PRO A 251 7.20 -13.45 -5.31
C PRO A 251 5.82 -13.28 -4.63
N CYS A 252 5.43 -12.04 -4.32
CA CYS A 252 4.16 -11.74 -3.66
C CYS A 252 2.94 -12.07 -4.53
N ASN A 253 3.07 -11.99 -5.85
CA ASN A 253 1.97 -12.28 -6.77
C ASN A 253 1.92 -13.75 -7.23
N GLN A 254 2.83 -14.61 -6.72
CA GLN A 254 2.89 -16.05 -6.99
C GLN A 254 2.89 -16.39 -8.49
N GLY A 255 3.78 -15.76 -9.25
CA GLY A 255 3.88 -16.00 -10.70
C GLY A 255 2.63 -15.54 -11.45
N LEU A 256 2.08 -14.39 -11.08
CA LEU A 256 0.87 -13.77 -11.62
C LEU A 256 -0.45 -14.49 -11.24
N THR A 257 -0.41 -15.53 -10.41
CA THR A 257 -1.63 -16.21 -9.94
C THR A 257 -2.55 -15.24 -9.20
N HIS A 258 -2.01 -14.43 -8.30
CA HIS A 258 -2.80 -13.43 -7.55
C HIS A 258 -3.39 -12.35 -8.47
N VAL A 259 -2.72 -12.02 -9.58
CA VAL A 259 -3.28 -11.09 -10.58
C VAL A 259 -4.50 -11.70 -11.25
N ALA A 260 -4.38 -12.96 -11.71
CA ALA A 260 -5.49 -13.66 -12.36
C ALA A 260 -6.69 -13.82 -11.43
N GLU A 261 -6.46 -14.23 -10.18
CA GLU A 261 -7.50 -14.40 -9.17
C GLU A 261 -8.18 -13.06 -8.83
N LEU A 262 -7.42 -11.98 -8.68
CA LEU A 262 -7.98 -10.66 -8.38
C LEU A 262 -8.81 -10.10 -9.55
N LEU A 263 -8.37 -10.31 -10.78
CA LEU A 263 -9.14 -9.96 -11.98
C LEU A 263 -10.43 -10.78 -12.06
N GLU A 264 -10.41 -12.05 -11.62
CA GLU A 264 -11.60 -12.88 -11.54
C GLU A 264 -12.57 -12.39 -10.46
N ASP A 265 -12.07 -12.05 -9.26
CA ASP A 265 -12.87 -11.44 -8.19
C ASP A 265 -13.57 -10.16 -8.69
N PHE A 266 -12.85 -9.27 -9.37
CA PHE A 266 -13.42 -8.03 -9.92
C PHE A 266 -14.47 -8.31 -11.00
N ARG A 267 -14.22 -9.28 -11.87
CA ARG A 267 -15.20 -9.69 -12.89
C ARG A 267 -16.49 -10.25 -12.27
N TYR A 268 -16.38 -11.09 -11.24
CA TYR A 268 -17.55 -11.60 -10.51
C TYR A 268 -18.31 -10.49 -9.79
N ALA A 269 -17.62 -9.47 -9.29
CA ALA A 269 -18.23 -8.27 -8.72
C ALA A 269 -18.87 -7.34 -9.77
N GLY A 270 -18.65 -7.62 -11.06
CA GLY A 270 -19.25 -6.85 -12.16
C GLY A 270 -18.45 -5.63 -12.58
N LEU A 271 -17.19 -5.47 -12.13
CA LEU A 271 -16.34 -4.36 -12.55
C LEU A 271 -16.10 -4.43 -14.07
N ARG A 272 -16.20 -3.25 -14.70
CA ARG A 272 -16.02 -3.10 -16.14
C ARG A 272 -14.53 -2.91 -16.44
N GLU A 273 -13.99 -3.85 -17.22
CA GLU A 273 -12.67 -3.76 -17.86
C GLU A 273 -11.52 -3.32 -16.94
N PRO A 274 -11.25 -4.02 -15.82
CA PRO A 274 -10.02 -3.78 -15.09
C PRO A 274 -8.84 -4.06 -16.02
N THR A 275 -7.89 -3.12 -16.08
CA THR A 275 -6.68 -3.23 -16.90
C THR A 275 -5.51 -3.74 -16.07
N TRP A 276 -4.53 -4.38 -16.73
CA TRP A 276 -3.33 -4.80 -16.01
C TRP A 276 -2.11 -4.84 -16.92
N ARG A 277 -0.93 -4.74 -16.32
CA ARG A 277 0.37 -4.89 -17.00
C ARG A 277 1.36 -5.60 -16.10
N ALA A 278 2.11 -6.57 -16.66
CA ALA A 278 3.27 -7.17 -16.04
C ALA A 278 4.56 -6.66 -16.73
N TYR A 279 5.55 -6.28 -15.93
CA TYR A 279 6.86 -5.82 -16.41
C TYR A 279 7.85 -6.98 -16.38
N PRO A 280 8.42 -7.35 -17.56
CA PRO A 280 9.30 -8.52 -17.64
C PRO A 280 10.55 -8.39 -16.77
N GLY A 281 10.83 -9.40 -15.99
CA GLY A 281 11.95 -9.48 -15.07
C GLY A 281 11.82 -8.60 -13.82
N ALA A 282 10.87 -7.67 -13.75
CA ALA A 282 10.68 -6.79 -12.60
C ALA A 282 10.22 -7.58 -11.37
N ARG A 283 10.67 -7.15 -10.19
CA ARG A 283 10.34 -7.71 -8.89
C ARG A 283 9.22 -6.91 -8.23
N HIS A 284 9.17 -6.87 -6.91
CA HIS A 284 8.05 -6.34 -6.14
C HIS A 284 7.82 -4.83 -6.32
N GLU A 285 8.88 -4.04 -6.20
CA GLU A 285 8.82 -2.56 -6.21
C GLU A 285 9.05 -1.99 -7.62
N ILE A 286 8.06 -2.10 -8.48
CA ILE A 286 8.19 -1.67 -9.89
C ILE A 286 8.58 -0.19 -10.08
N LEU A 287 8.26 0.68 -9.11
CA LEU A 287 8.66 2.10 -9.10
C LEU A 287 10.13 2.32 -8.70
N ASN A 288 10.78 1.29 -8.17
CA ASN A 288 12.19 1.26 -7.77
C ASN A 288 12.99 0.25 -8.60
N GLU A 289 12.44 -0.22 -9.72
CA GLU A 289 13.09 -1.15 -10.63
C GLU A 289 14.05 -0.47 -11.61
N THR A 290 14.88 -1.27 -12.26
CA THR A 290 15.82 -0.79 -13.28
C THR A 290 15.13 -0.14 -14.49
N ASN A 291 13.88 -0.51 -14.77
CA ASN A 291 13.03 0.08 -15.80
C ASN A 291 11.93 1.01 -15.24
N ARG A 292 12.15 1.62 -14.08
CA ARG A 292 11.18 2.51 -13.42
C ARG A 292 10.68 3.66 -14.29
N ASP A 293 11.48 4.15 -15.22
CA ASP A 293 11.08 5.25 -16.12
C ASP A 293 9.96 4.80 -17.06
N GLU A 294 10.04 3.57 -17.59
CA GLU A 294 8.95 2.94 -18.34
C GLU A 294 7.69 2.79 -17.48
N VAL A 295 7.85 2.28 -16.26
CA VAL A 295 6.74 2.09 -15.32
C VAL A 295 6.04 3.41 -15.01
N GLN A 296 6.82 4.46 -14.69
CA GLN A 296 6.27 5.79 -14.37
C GLN A 296 5.52 6.38 -15.58
N ALA A 297 6.06 6.24 -16.79
CA ALA A 297 5.41 6.71 -18.02
C ALA A 297 4.09 5.98 -18.29
N ASP A 298 4.03 4.68 -18.07
CA ASP A 298 2.81 3.88 -18.26
C ASP A 298 1.73 4.23 -17.24
N LEU A 299 2.10 4.36 -15.96
CA LEU A 299 1.16 4.76 -14.90
C LEU A 299 0.63 6.17 -15.16
N LEU A 300 1.49 7.10 -15.61
CA LEU A 300 1.06 8.43 -16.04
C LEU A 300 0.10 8.34 -17.24
N GLY A 301 0.41 7.55 -18.25
CA GLY A 301 -0.44 7.36 -19.42
C GLY A 301 -1.81 6.77 -19.08
N TRP A 302 -1.87 5.90 -18.07
CA TRP A 302 -3.14 5.42 -17.57
C TRP A 302 -3.91 6.51 -16.82
N LEU A 303 -3.25 7.29 -15.96
CA LEU A 303 -3.85 8.44 -15.28
C LEU A 303 -4.42 9.45 -16.31
N ASP A 304 -3.63 9.85 -17.31
CA ASP A 304 -4.02 10.82 -18.36
C ASP A 304 -5.25 10.39 -19.16
N LYS A 305 -5.53 9.10 -19.20
CA LYS A 305 -6.70 8.54 -19.90
C LYS A 305 -7.98 8.56 -19.05
N HIS A 306 -7.86 8.56 -17.72
CA HIS A 306 -8.99 8.32 -16.82
C HIS A 306 -9.34 9.52 -15.93
N VAL A 307 -8.55 10.63 -15.97
CA VAL A 307 -8.76 11.84 -15.15
C VAL A 307 -8.76 13.12 -15.97
#